data_04535ecf204d5686ee3f4440f4be6fb9
#
_entry.id   04535ecf204d5686ee3f4440f4be6fb9
#
_cell.length_a   1.000
_cell.length_b   1.000
_cell.length_c   1.000
_cell.angle_alpha   90.00
_cell.angle_beta   90.00
_cell.angle_gamma   90.00
#
_symmetry.space_group_name_H-M   'P 1'
#
loop_
_entity.id
_entity.type
_entity.pdbx_description
1 polymer ?
#
loop_
_entity_poly.entity_id
_entity_poly.type
_entity_poly.pdbx_seq_one_letter_code
_entity_poly.pdbx_strand_id
1 'polypeptide(L)'
;MEKYILALDQGTTSSRAILFDSEQNILAIRQHELTQHYPHEGWVEQDPMEIWSTQYAAMLEVLAAADVSPSDVAGIGITNQRETTILWDKNTGRPIHNAIVWQCRRTADIVDRLVQDGLSEHIRRTTGLVPDAYFSGTKIKWLLDHVEGAREKAERGEILFGTVDSWLVWKLTGGKVHITDATNAARTMIFDIHRLDWDNTLLEALDIPRAMLPRVCSSSEVYGSV
;
A
#
# COMPACT_ATOMS: atom_id res chain seq x y z
N MET A 1 -0.40 -30.01 -17.23
CA MET A 1 0.51 -28.86 -17.11
C MET A 1 0.77 -28.64 -15.63
N GLU A 2 2.02 -28.59 -15.28
CA GLU A 2 2.45 -28.26 -13.94
C GLU A 2 2.04 -26.81 -13.62
N LYS A 3 1.62 -26.53 -12.39
CA LYS A 3 1.12 -25.20 -11.98
C LYS A 3 2.01 -24.67 -10.88
N TYR A 4 2.34 -23.38 -10.98
CA TYR A 4 3.23 -22.68 -10.06
C TYR A 4 2.51 -21.58 -9.32
N ILE A 5 3.00 -21.24 -8.12
CA ILE A 5 2.56 -20.10 -7.33
C ILE A 5 3.73 -19.13 -7.21
N LEU A 6 3.46 -17.86 -7.49
CA LEU A 6 4.41 -16.78 -7.34
C LEU A 6 4.06 -15.96 -6.09
N ALA A 7 4.98 -15.88 -5.14
CA ALA A 7 4.86 -15.01 -3.97
C ALA A 7 5.72 -13.76 -4.14
N LEU A 8 5.09 -12.59 -4.01
CA LEU A 8 5.75 -11.29 -3.99
C LEU A 8 5.82 -10.79 -2.54
N ASP A 9 7.03 -10.57 -2.05
CA ASP A 9 7.31 -10.07 -0.69
C ASP A 9 7.98 -8.71 -0.80
N GLN A 10 7.17 -7.66 -0.69
CA GLN A 10 7.64 -6.29 -0.76
C GLN A 10 7.93 -5.77 0.66
N GLY A 11 9.16 -5.97 1.13
CA GLY A 11 9.62 -5.50 2.44
C GLY A 11 10.01 -4.02 2.47
N THR A 12 10.43 -3.55 3.65
CA THR A 12 10.88 -2.16 3.82
C THR A 12 12.21 -1.89 3.11
N THR A 13 13.10 -2.88 3.08
CA THR A 13 14.46 -2.70 2.54
C THR A 13 14.70 -3.44 1.23
N SER A 14 13.76 -4.25 0.79
CA SER A 14 13.92 -5.05 -0.43
C SER A 14 12.58 -5.52 -1.00
N SER A 15 12.57 -5.73 -2.31
CA SER A 15 11.52 -6.42 -3.06
C SER A 15 11.99 -7.83 -3.39
N ARG A 16 11.18 -8.82 -3.08
CA ARG A 16 11.51 -10.24 -3.28
C ARG A 16 10.41 -10.95 -4.05
N ALA A 17 10.79 -11.91 -4.89
CA ALA A 17 9.89 -12.86 -5.52
C ALA A 17 10.36 -14.29 -5.25
N ILE A 18 9.40 -15.18 -4.97
CA ILE A 18 9.64 -16.59 -4.68
C ILE A 18 8.69 -17.42 -5.54
N LEU A 19 9.23 -18.40 -6.26
CA LEU A 19 8.44 -19.33 -7.07
C LEU A 19 8.34 -20.68 -6.38
N PHE A 20 7.12 -21.20 -6.27
CA PHE A 20 6.81 -22.50 -5.68
C PHE A 20 6.19 -23.42 -6.73
N ASP A 21 6.52 -24.72 -6.63
CA ASP A 21 5.81 -25.77 -7.34
C ASP A 21 4.51 -26.21 -6.62
N SER A 22 3.80 -27.19 -7.18
CA SER A 22 2.57 -27.75 -6.61
C SER A 22 2.79 -28.53 -5.30
N GLU A 23 4.02 -28.93 -5.00
CA GLU A 23 4.42 -29.64 -3.78
C GLU A 23 4.94 -28.67 -2.69
N GLN A 24 4.87 -27.35 -2.95
CA GLN A 24 5.34 -26.26 -2.07
C GLN A 24 6.87 -26.19 -1.94
N ASN A 25 7.64 -26.79 -2.86
CA ASN A 25 9.06 -26.59 -2.91
C ASN A 25 9.39 -25.23 -3.51
N ILE A 26 10.42 -24.56 -2.98
CA ILE A 26 10.95 -23.32 -3.54
C ILE A 26 11.84 -23.67 -4.74
N LEU A 27 11.46 -23.23 -5.93
CA LEU A 27 12.23 -23.42 -7.15
C LEU A 27 13.27 -22.32 -7.38
N ALA A 28 12.91 -21.08 -7.07
CA ALA A 28 13.82 -19.95 -7.22
C ALA A 28 13.42 -18.80 -6.29
N ILE A 29 14.40 -17.96 -5.95
CA ILE A 29 14.22 -16.69 -5.21
C ILE A 29 15.03 -15.61 -5.93
N ARG A 30 14.45 -14.40 -6.05
CA ARG A 30 15.14 -13.20 -6.50
C ARG A 30 14.79 -12.04 -5.61
N GLN A 31 15.74 -11.14 -5.39
CA GLN A 31 15.58 -10.00 -4.47
C GLN A 31 16.39 -8.81 -4.97
N HIS A 32 15.83 -7.61 -4.83
CA HIS A 32 16.47 -6.33 -5.06
C HIS A 32 16.33 -5.44 -3.83
N GLU A 33 17.36 -4.69 -3.51
CA GLU A 33 17.32 -3.69 -2.44
C GLU A 33 16.50 -2.47 -2.86
N LEU A 34 15.96 -1.76 -1.87
CA LEU A 34 15.22 -0.50 -2.03
C LEU A 34 15.96 0.66 -1.40
N THR A 35 16.04 1.75 -2.12
CA THR A 35 16.63 2.99 -1.62
C THR A 35 15.72 3.64 -0.58
N GLN A 36 16.29 4.01 0.57
CA GLN A 36 15.64 4.82 1.58
C GLN A 36 16.09 6.27 1.44
N HIS A 37 15.15 7.21 1.40
CA HIS A 37 15.42 8.64 1.36
C HIS A 37 15.10 9.28 2.71
N TYR A 38 15.99 10.12 3.22
CA TYR A 38 15.87 10.82 4.51
C TYR A 38 15.95 12.34 4.28
N PRO A 39 14.92 12.98 3.69
CA PRO A 39 14.99 14.39 3.31
C PRO A 39 15.13 15.34 4.50
N HIS A 40 14.61 14.96 5.67
CA HIS A 40 14.71 15.70 6.93
C HIS A 40 14.86 14.73 8.11
N GLU A 41 15.23 15.25 9.27
CA GLU A 41 15.28 14.46 10.50
C GLU A 41 13.91 13.83 10.82
N GLY A 42 13.90 12.52 11.06
CA GLY A 42 12.68 11.75 11.33
C GLY A 42 11.78 11.51 10.10
N TRP A 43 12.18 11.94 8.91
CA TRP A 43 11.46 11.67 7.67
C TRP A 43 12.05 10.48 6.94
N VAL A 44 11.19 9.59 6.45
CA VAL A 44 11.59 8.41 5.68
C VAL A 44 10.68 8.28 4.47
N GLU A 45 11.29 8.19 3.30
CA GLU A 45 10.59 8.09 2.01
C GLU A 45 11.18 6.98 1.13
N GLN A 46 10.37 6.51 0.20
CA GLN A 46 10.77 5.60 -0.88
C GLN A 46 10.15 6.08 -2.21
N ASP A 47 10.84 5.83 -3.32
CA ASP A 47 10.24 6.06 -4.65
C ASP A 47 9.24 4.93 -4.97
N PRO A 48 7.93 5.23 -5.16
CA PRO A 48 6.96 4.20 -5.54
C PRO A 48 7.27 3.53 -6.88
N MET A 49 7.97 4.21 -7.78
CA MET A 49 8.37 3.62 -9.04
C MET A 49 9.53 2.64 -8.87
N GLU A 50 10.45 2.88 -7.93
CA GLU A 50 11.48 1.92 -7.55
C GLU A 50 10.85 0.68 -6.87
N ILE A 51 9.88 0.86 -5.95
CA ILE A 51 9.10 -0.25 -5.37
C ILE A 51 8.50 -1.12 -6.47
N TRP A 52 7.87 -0.51 -7.48
CA TRP A 52 7.29 -1.24 -8.60
C TRP A 52 8.34 -1.91 -9.47
N SER A 53 9.37 -1.19 -9.91
CA SER A 53 10.36 -1.71 -10.87
C SER A 53 11.19 -2.84 -10.28
N THR A 54 11.59 -2.75 -9.01
CA THR A 54 12.35 -3.81 -8.33
C THR A 54 11.50 -5.05 -8.07
N GLN A 55 10.23 -4.88 -7.69
CA GLN A 55 9.31 -6.01 -7.51
C GLN A 55 9.01 -6.70 -8.85
N TYR A 56 8.80 -5.93 -9.91
CA TYR A 56 8.57 -6.46 -11.25
C TYR A 56 9.81 -7.18 -11.81
N ALA A 57 11.00 -6.61 -11.61
CA ALA A 57 12.26 -7.27 -11.99
C ALA A 57 12.45 -8.61 -11.27
N ALA A 58 12.29 -8.65 -9.94
CA ALA A 58 12.37 -9.88 -9.15
C ALA A 58 11.38 -10.95 -9.64
N MET A 59 10.15 -10.52 -10.02
CA MET A 59 9.13 -11.40 -10.56
C MET A 59 9.55 -12.03 -11.90
N LEU A 60 10.08 -11.25 -12.83
CA LEU A 60 10.54 -11.77 -14.12
C LEU A 60 11.77 -12.65 -13.98
N GLU A 61 12.72 -12.25 -13.16
CA GLU A 61 13.97 -12.97 -12.93
C GLU A 61 13.76 -14.33 -12.25
N VAL A 62 12.77 -14.43 -11.34
CA VAL A 62 12.49 -15.71 -10.67
C VAL A 62 11.88 -16.72 -11.64
N LEU A 63 11.01 -16.27 -12.56
CA LEU A 63 10.43 -17.10 -13.61
C LEU A 63 11.51 -17.57 -14.61
N ALA A 64 12.36 -16.65 -15.05
CA ALA A 64 13.47 -16.97 -15.96
C ALA A 64 14.47 -17.95 -15.33
N ALA A 65 14.78 -17.79 -14.04
CA ALA A 65 15.72 -18.70 -13.34
C ALA A 65 15.21 -20.13 -13.19
N ALA A 66 13.89 -20.31 -13.14
CA ALA A 66 13.24 -21.61 -13.06
C ALA A 66 12.81 -22.18 -14.41
N ASP A 67 13.05 -21.44 -15.52
CA ASP A 67 12.58 -21.77 -16.87
C ASP A 67 11.06 -22.01 -16.93
N VAL A 68 10.30 -21.17 -16.20
CA VAL A 68 8.82 -21.24 -16.09
C VAL A 68 8.18 -20.15 -16.91
N SER A 69 7.21 -20.53 -17.76
CA SER A 69 6.41 -19.58 -18.51
C SER A 69 5.42 -18.83 -17.59
N PRO A 70 5.20 -17.53 -17.78
CA PRO A 70 4.14 -16.80 -17.07
C PRO A 70 2.76 -17.46 -17.17
N SER A 71 2.45 -18.13 -18.30
CA SER A 71 1.18 -18.86 -18.51
C SER A 71 1.00 -20.08 -17.59
N ASP A 72 2.07 -20.59 -17.00
CA ASP A 72 2.04 -21.72 -16.09
C ASP A 72 1.88 -21.30 -14.60
N VAL A 73 1.94 -19.99 -14.33
CA VAL A 73 1.66 -19.43 -13.00
C VAL A 73 0.15 -19.45 -12.75
N ALA A 74 -0.27 -20.23 -11.76
CA ALA A 74 -1.68 -20.37 -11.39
C ALA A 74 -2.19 -19.21 -10.53
N GLY A 75 -1.30 -18.55 -9.79
CA GLY A 75 -1.67 -17.43 -8.94
C GLY A 75 -0.47 -16.66 -8.41
N ILE A 76 -0.70 -15.38 -8.08
CA ILE A 76 0.26 -14.48 -7.47
C ILE A 76 -0.28 -14.08 -6.09
N GLY A 77 0.50 -14.36 -5.05
CA GLY A 77 0.25 -13.86 -3.70
C GLY A 77 1.16 -12.67 -3.39
N ILE A 78 0.63 -11.67 -2.67
CA ILE A 78 1.36 -10.46 -2.30
C ILE A 78 1.38 -10.34 -0.77
N THR A 79 2.57 -10.14 -0.21
CA THR A 79 2.77 -9.61 1.13
C THR A 79 3.64 -8.35 1.04
N ASN A 80 3.48 -7.42 1.98
CA ASN A 80 4.11 -6.10 1.86
C ASN A 80 4.40 -5.46 3.20
N GLN A 81 5.33 -4.48 3.21
CA GLN A 81 5.43 -3.51 4.29
C GLN A 81 4.09 -2.77 4.41
N ARG A 82 3.49 -2.80 5.60
CA ARG A 82 2.20 -2.14 5.84
C ARG A 82 2.39 -0.66 6.15
N GLU A 83 1.31 0.11 6.23
CA GLU A 83 1.22 1.53 6.63
C GLU A 83 1.94 2.50 5.69
N THR A 84 2.91 2.07 4.90
CA THR A 84 3.57 2.92 3.90
C THR A 84 2.54 3.44 2.90
N THR A 85 2.51 4.76 2.74
CA THR A 85 1.43 5.49 2.09
C THR A 85 1.85 5.99 0.73
N ILE A 86 1.09 5.65 -0.31
CA ILE A 86 1.30 6.06 -1.70
C ILE A 86 0.05 6.77 -2.21
N LEU A 87 0.21 7.95 -2.80
CA LEU A 87 -0.82 8.62 -3.58
C LEU A 87 -0.38 8.73 -5.04
N TRP A 88 -1.30 8.45 -5.97
CA TRP A 88 -1.00 8.55 -7.39
C TRP A 88 -2.18 9.09 -8.20
N ASP A 89 -1.87 9.74 -9.30
CA ASP A 89 -2.85 10.21 -10.28
C ASP A 89 -3.44 9.01 -11.04
N LYS A 90 -4.75 8.85 -10.97
CA LYS A 90 -5.50 7.75 -11.57
C LYS A 90 -5.36 7.68 -13.10
N ASN A 91 -5.26 8.83 -13.75
CA ASN A 91 -5.27 8.93 -15.20
C ASN A 91 -3.90 8.64 -15.79
N THR A 92 -2.83 9.03 -15.09
CA THR A 92 -1.45 8.86 -15.55
C THR A 92 -0.74 7.67 -14.93
N GLY A 93 -1.24 7.17 -13.79
CA GLY A 93 -0.59 6.14 -12.99
C GLY A 93 0.72 6.60 -12.34
N ARG A 94 0.96 7.92 -12.27
CA ARG A 94 2.17 8.48 -11.67
C ARG A 94 1.95 8.84 -10.21
N PRO A 95 2.87 8.46 -9.32
CA PRO A 95 2.87 8.95 -7.95
C PRO A 95 2.95 10.49 -7.93
N ILE A 96 2.24 11.13 -6.99
CA ILE A 96 2.29 12.59 -6.84
C ILE A 96 3.38 13.04 -5.88
N HIS A 97 3.95 12.10 -5.13
CA HIS A 97 5.01 12.30 -4.16
C HIS A 97 5.72 10.96 -3.91
N ASN A 98 6.89 10.97 -3.28
CA ASN A 98 7.49 9.76 -2.72
C ASN A 98 6.55 9.10 -1.71
N ALA A 99 6.60 7.78 -1.61
CA ALA A 99 5.90 7.03 -0.58
C ALA A 99 6.37 7.46 0.81
N ILE A 100 5.46 7.79 1.71
CA ILE A 100 5.80 8.07 3.11
C ILE A 100 5.84 6.74 3.86
N VAL A 101 7.04 6.33 4.28
CA VAL A 101 7.28 5.03 4.92
C VAL A 101 6.70 5.01 6.34
N TRP A 102 6.32 3.84 6.82
CA TRP A 102 5.74 3.61 8.15
C TRP A 102 6.59 4.19 9.31
N GLN A 103 7.91 4.23 9.16
CA GLN A 103 8.87 4.78 10.14
C GLN A 103 8.85 6.32 10.22
N CYS A 104 8.27 6.99 9.23
CA CYS A 104 8.30 8.45 9.13
C CYS A 104 7.47 9.12 10.22
N ARG A 105 8.07 10.13 10.90
CA ARG A 105 7.47 10.86 12.02
C ARG A 105 6.92 12.25 11.67
N ARG A 106 6.91 12.65 10.37
CA ARG A 106 6.52 14.00 9.91
C ARG A 106 5.10 14.42 10.28
N THR A 107 4.23 13.47 10.62
CA THR A 107 2.81 13.72 10.91
C THR A 107 2.48 13.69 12.40
N ALA A 108 3.48 13.80 13.27
CA ALA A 108 3.27 13.77 14.71
C ALA A 108 2.34 14.90 15.20
N ASP A 109 2.46 16.10 14.61
CA ASP A 109 1.60 17.24 14.91
C ASP A 109 0.13 17.03 14.52
N ILE A 110 -0.13 16.25 13.47
CA ILE A 110 -1.49 15.86 13.07
C ILE A 110 -2.08 14.91 14.12
N VAL A 111 -1.26 13.97 14.63
CA VAL A 111 -1.68 13.07 15.70
C VAL A 111 -2.02 13.84 16.98
N ASP A 112 -1.18 14.82 17.36
CA ASP A 112 -1.42 15.65 18.54
C ASP A 112 -2.77 16.40 18.44
N ARG A 113 -3.12 16.89 17.26
CA ARG A 113 -4.43 17.52 17.02
C ARG A 113 -5.58 16.54 17.20
N LEU A 114 -5.51 15.33 16.62
CA LEU A 114 -6.54 14.30 16.81
C LEU A 114 -6.75 13.95 18.29
N VAL A 115 -5.68 13.93 19.08
CA VAL A 115 -5.74 13.71 20.54
C VAL A 115 -6.40 14.89 21.24
N GLN A 116 -6.04 16.13 20.91
CA GLN A 116 -6.62 17.37 21.46
C GLN A 116 -8.12 17.49 21.12
N ASP A 117 -8.53 17.06 19.92
CA ASP A 117 -9.91 17.04 19.47
C ASP A 117 -10.73 15.89 20.11
N GLY A 118 -10.12 15.10 21.00
CA GLY A 118 -10.80 14.06 21.78
C GLY A 118 -11.07 12.76 21.03
N LEU A 119 -10.42 12.53 19.86
CA LEU A 119 -10.67 11.38 19.02
C LEU A 119 -9.96 10.09 19.46
N SER A 120 -9.11 10.12 20.49
CA SER A 120 -8.32 8.97 20.94
C SER A 120 -9.15 7.72 21.24
N GLU A 121 -10.28 7.91 21.96
CA GLU A 121 -11.17 6.79 22.30
C GLU A 121 -11.92 6.26 21.07
N HIS A 122 -12.35 7.14 20.17
CA HIS A 122 -13.00 6.72 18.92
C HIS A 122 -12.02 5.92 18.06
N ILE A 123 -10.79 6.42 17.85
CA ILE A 123 -9.74 5.69 17.12
C ILE A 123 -9.55 4.31 17.73
N ARG A 124 -9.34 4.23 19.04
CA ARG A 124 -9.09 2.96 19.74
C ARG A 124 -10.22 1.95 19.57
N ARG A 125 -11.47 2.39 19.74
CA ARG A 125 -12.63 1.51 19.64
C ARG A 125 -12.90 1.06 18.20
N THR A 126 -12.76 1.97 17.24
CA THR A 126 -13.12 1.74 15.84
C THR A 126 -12.04 0.96 15.10
N THR A 127 -10.77 1.30 15.34
CA THR A 127 -9.65 0.74 14.57
C THR A 127 -8.82 -0.28 15.33
N GLY A 128 -8.97 -0.36 16.67
CA GLY A 128 -8.09 -1.16 17.55
C GLY A 128 -6.70 -0.57 17.74
N LEU A 129 -6.42 0.62 17.20
CA LEU A 129 -5.12 1.27 17.23
C LEU A 129 -5.10 2.43 18.23
N VAL A 130 -3.90 2.90 18.56
CA VAL A 130 -3.69 4.17 19.27
C VAL A 130 -3.37 5.27 18.23
N PRO A 131 -3.65 6.56 18.54
CA PRO A 131 -3.19 7.65 17.69
C PRO A 131 -1.67 7.65 17.56
N ASP A 132 -1.15 7.45 16.35
CA ASP A 132 0.29 7.48 16.07
C ASP A 132 0.58 7.82 14.61
N ALA A 133 1.67 8.55 14.37
CA ALA A 133 2.20 8.87 13.04
C ALA A 133 2.67 7.63 12.25
N TYR A 134 2.75 6.49 12.89
CA TYR A 134 3.05 5.19 12.28
C TYR A 134 2.06 4.83 11.17
N PHE A 135 0.76 5.10 11.38
CA PHE A 135 -0.34 4.66 10.53
C PHE A 135 -0.58 5.57 9.32
N SER A 136 -1.29 5.07 8.30
CA SER A 136 -1.41 5.73 7.00
C SER A 136 -2.26 7.01 7.02
N GLY A 137 -3.32 7.08 7.83
CA GLY A 137 -4.31 8.16 7.77
C GLY A 137 -3.71 9.55 7.87
N THR A 138 -2.81 9.80 8.82
CA THR A 138 -2.15 11.10 8.97
C THR A 138 -1.20 11.44 7.82
N LYS A 139 -0.60 10.42 7.18
CA LYS A 139 0.26 10.60 6.01
C LYS A 139 -0.55 10.99 4.76
N ILE A 140 -1.76 10.43 4.60
CA ILE A 140 -2.69 10.82 3.54
C ILE A 140 -3.02 12.30 3.70
N LYS A 141 -3.46 12.72 4.90
CA LYS A 141 -3.75 14.12 5.18
C LYS A 141 -2.56 15.02 4.86
N TRP A 142 -1.37 14.66 5.33
CA TRP A 142 -0.16 15.43 5.08
C TRP A 142 0.09 15.62 3.57
N LEU A 143 -0.04 14.56 2.78
CA LEU A 143 0.16 14.62 1.33
C LEU A 143 -0.88 15.52 0.65
N LEU A 144 -2.16 15.44 1.07
CA LEU A 144 -3.22 16.30 0.54
C LEU A 144 -3.00 17.78 0.87
N ASP A 145 -2.41 18.08 2.02
CA ASP A 145 -2.18 19.46 2.49
C ASP A 145 -0.88 20.08 1.91
N HIS A 146 0.11 19.25 1.52
CA HIS A 146 1.44 19.75 1.13
C HIS A 146 1.78 19.58 -0.36
N VAL A 147 1.08 18.71 -1.08
CA VAL A 147 1.27 18.56 -2.52
C VAL A 147 0.27 19.45 -3.26
N GLU A 148 0.79 20.39 -4.04
CA GLU A 148 -0.02 21.38 -4.77
C GLU A 148 -1.08 20.71 -5.66
N GLY A 149 -2.34 21.13 -5.51
CA GLY A 149 -3.48 20.62 -6.27
C GLY A 149 -3.91 19.18 -5.93
N ALA A 150 -3.28 18.53 -4.94
CA ALA A 150 -3.61 17.15 -4.59
C ALA A 150 -5.02 17.03 -4.01
N ARG A 151 -5.42 17.96 -3.13
CA ARG A 151 -6.74 17.95 -2.48
C ARG A 151 -7.86 18.07 -3.49
N GLU A 152 -7.82 19.08 -4.35
CA GLU A 152 -8.85 19.31 -5.37
C GLU A 152 -8.97 18.16 -6.35
N LYS A 153 -7.85 17.52 -6.70
CA LYS A 153 -7.85 16.32 -7.52
C LYS A 153 -8.41 15.10 -6.79
N ALA A 154 -8.11 14.94 -5.50
CA ALA A 154 -8.65 13.85 -4.69
C ALA A 154 -10.18 13.97 -4.52
N GLU A 155 -10.70 15.18 -4.31
CA GLU A 155 -12.15 15.46 -4.25
C GLU A 155 -12.86 15.10 -5.56
N ARG A 156 -12.21 15.31 -6.72
CA ARG A 156 -12.72 14.88 -8.03
C ARG A 156 -12.52 13.40 -8.33
N GLY A 157 -11.91 12.63 -7.40
CA GLY A 157 -11.60 11.21 -7.60
C GLY A 157 -10.50 10.94 -8.63
N GLU A 158 -9.62 11.91 -8.88
CA GLU A 158 -8.48 11.80 -9.81
C GLU A 158 -7.20 11.31 -9.12
N ILE A 159 -7.11 11.41 -7.79
CA ILE A 159 -6.03 10.85 -6.97
C ILE A 159 -6.53 9.60 -6.27
N LEU A 160 -5.73 8.56 -6.28
CA LEU A 160 -5.96 7.33 -5.54
C LEU A 160 -4.94 7.19 -4.41
N PHE A 161 -5.40 6.58 -3.31
CA PHE A 161 -4.58 6.16 -2.18
C PHE A 161 -4.41 4.65 -2.19
N GLY A 162 -3.24 4.18 -1.76
CA GLY A 162 -3.01 2.80 -1.39
C GLY A 162 -1.84 2.63 -0.44
N THR A 163 -1.89 1.55 0.31
CA THR A 163 -0.71 0.91 0.85
C THR A 163 0.00 0.16 -0.29
N VAL A 164 1.15 -0.45 -0.03
CA VAL A 164 1.98 -1.03 -1.10
C VAL A 164 1.26 -2.15 -1.84
N ASP A 165 0.42 -2.95 -1.19
CA ASP A 165 -0.43 -3.96 -1.83
C ASP A 165 -1.32 -3.36 -2.93
N SER A 166 -2.05 -2.27 -2.61
CA SER A 166 -2.90 -1.58 -3.57
C SER A 166 -2.11 -1.04 -4.77
N TRP A 167 -0.92 -0.49 -4.51
CA TRP A 167 -0.03 0.00 -5.55
C TRP A 167 0.42 -1.12 -6.48
N LEU A 168 0.87 -2.25 -5.93
CA LEU A 168 1.32 -3.40 -6.71
C LEU A 168 0.17 -4.01 -7.52
N VAL A 169 -1.03 -4.19 -6.93
CA VAL A 169 -2.21 -4.69 -7.64
C VAL A 169 -2.61 -3.73 -8.76
N TRP A 170 -2.62 -2.42 -8.51
CA TRP A 170 -2.89 -1.40 -9.53
C TRP A 170 -1.92 -1.51 -10.70
N LYS A 171 -0.63 -1.63 -10.44
CA LYS A 171 0.41 -1.75 -11.47
C LYS A 171 0.30 -3.05 -12.24
N LEU A 172 0.15 -4.19 -11.55
CA LEU A 172 0.02 -5.52 -12.14
C LEU A 172 -1.21 -5.64 -13.04
N THR A 173 -2.32 -5.00 -12.69
CA THR A 173 -3.57 -5.05 -13.46
C THR A 173 -3.69 -3.95 -14.53
N GLY A 174 -2.64 -3.18 -14.76
CA GLY A 174 -2.66 -2.08 -15.73
C GLY A 174 -3.68 -0.99 -15.40
N GLY A 175 -3.85 -0.69 -14.11
CA GLY A 175 -4.75 0.37 -13.62
C GLY A 175 -6.23 -0.02 -13.53
N LYS A 176 -6.58 -1.30 -13.69
CA LYS A 176 -7.98 -1.75 -13.71
C LYS A 176 -8.55 -2.04 -12.32
N VAL A 177 -7.69 -2.40 -11.36
CA VAL A 177 -8.13 -2.84 -10.03
C VAL A 177 -7.52 -1.96 -8.95
N HIS A 178 -8.39 -1.34 -8.14
CA HIS A 178 -8.01 -0.50 -6.99
C HIS A 178 -8.63 -1.08 -5.73
N ILE A 179 -7.86 -1.92 -5.04
CA ILE A 179 -8.27 -2.64 -3.83
C ILE A 179 -7.16 -2.62 -2.78
N THR A 180 -7.54 -2.93 -1.56
CA THR A 180 -6.66 -3.37 -0.47
C THR A 180 -7.31 -4.52 0.28
N ASP A 181 -6.55 -5.27 1.06
CA ASP A 181 -7.14 -6.27 1.94
C ASP A 181 -7.45 -5.70 3.34
N ALA A 182 -8.29 -6.42 4.11
CA ALA A 182 -8.66 -6.00 5.45
C ALA A 182 -7.44 -5.87 6.40
N THR A 183 -6.36 -6.65 6.18
CA THR A 183 -5.17 -6.60 7.04
C THR A 183 -4.32 -5.35 6.81
N ASN A 184 -4.24 -4.86 5.57
CA ASN A 184 -3.62 -3.57 5.25
C ASN A 184 -4.54 -2.40 5.65
N ALA A 185 -5.83 -2.48 5.35
CA ALA A 185 -6.81 -1.46 5.74
C ALA A 185 -6.81 -1.23 7.27
N ALA A 186 -6.74 -2.28 8.07
CA ALA A 186 -6.70 -2.21 9.53
C ALA A 186 -5.45 -1.46 10.08
N ARG A 187 -4.45 -1.19 9.25
CA ARG A 187 -3.25 -0.46 9.64
C ARG A 187 -3.23 1.00 9.17
N THR A 188 -4.36 1.49 8.70
CA THR A 188 -4.46 2.87 8.19
C THR A 188 -4.89 3.91 9.22
N MET A 189 -5.45 3.47 10.37
CA MET A 189 -6.10 4.32 11.40
C MET A 189 -7.36 5.04 10.91
N ILE A 190 -7.93 4.64 9.77
CA ILE A 190 -9.18 5.18 9.22
C ILE A 190 -10.19 4.07 8.85
N PHE A 191 -9.91 2.83 9.26
CA PHE A 191 -10.72 1.65 8.93
C PHE A 191 -11.43 1.11 10.17
N ASP A 192 -12.75 0.93 10.07
CA ASP A 192 -13.56 0.31 11.12
C ASP A 192 -13.45 -1.21 11.02
N ILE A 193 -12.75 -1.82 11.98
CA ILE A 193 -12.51 -3.27 12.03
C ILE A 193 -13.75 -4.09 12.37
N HIS A 194 -14.83 -3.47 12.86
CA HIS A 194 -16.08 -4.14 13.20
C HIS A 194 -17.05 -4.17 12.01
N ARG A 195 -17.07 -3.07 11.23
CA ARG A 195 -17.91 -2.92 10.04
C ARG A 195 -17.21 -3.38 8.75
N LEU A 196 -15.88 -3.56 8.81
CA LEU A 196 -15.01 -3.86 7.68
C LEU A 196 -15.14 -2.82 6.54
N ASP A 197 -15.20 -1.55 6.92
CA ASP A 197 -15.32 -0.42 6.00
C ASP A 197 -14.57 0.82 6.54
N TRP A 198 -14.36 1.81 5.70
CA TRP A 198 -13.76 3.09 6.07
C TRP A 198 -14.65 3.87 7.05
N ASP A 199 -14.08 4.40 8.12
CA ASP A 199 -14.81 5.15 9.15
C ASP A 199 -15.00 6.63 8.74
N ASN A 200 -16.25 7.05 8.55
CA ASN A 200 -16.56 8.41 8.09
C ASN A 200 -16.12 9.49 9.09
N THR A 201 -16.20 9.23 10.40
CA THR A 201 -15.77 10.21 11.42
C THR A 201 -14.27 10.50 11.31
N LEU A 202 -13.47 9.47 11.09
CA LEU A 202 -12.00 9.62 10.93
C LEU A 202 -11.65 10.22 9.56
N LEU A 203 -12.40 9.90 8.51
CA LEU A 203 -12.25 10.56 7.21
C LEU A 203 -12.53 12.05 7.28
N GLU A 204 -13.62 12.45 7.95
CA GLU A 204 -13.98 13.86 8.18
C GLU A 204 -12.90 14.57 9.02
N ALA A 205 -12.49 13.99 10.14
CA ALA A 205 -11.48 14.57 11.02
C ALA A 205 -10.11 14.79 10.33
N LEU A 206 -9.76 13.92 9.40
CA LEU A 206 -8.51 14.02 8.61
C LEU A 206 -8.73 14.70 7.26
N ASP A 207 -9.97 15.07 6.94
CA ASP A 207 -10.34 15.71 5.68
C ASP A 207 -9.85 14.89 4.46
N ILE A 208 -10.17 13.56 4.49
CA ILE A 208 -9.80 12.60 3.46
C ILE A 208 -11.02 12.27 2.60
N PRO A 209 -11.01 12.59 1.29
CA PRO A 209 -12.09 12.23 0.39
C PRO A 209 -12.23 10.71 0.23
N ARG A 210 -13.43 10.18 0.51
CA ARG A 210 -13.67 8.71 0.39
C ARG A 210 -13.42 8.20 -1.03
N ALA A 211 -13.61 9.03 -2.06
CA ALA A 211 -13.44 8.66 -3.46
C ALA A 211 -12.02 8.21 -3.83
N MET A 212 -11.01 8.56 -3.02
CA MET A 212 -9.63 8.17 -3.24
C MET A 212 -9.25 6.82 -2.62
N LEU A 213 -10.13 6.23 -1.79
CA LEU A 213 -9.82 5.03 -1.03
C LEU A 213 -10.12 3.75 -1.82
N PRO A 214 -9.29 2.69 -1.68
CA PRO A 214 -9.52 1.42 -2.35
C PRO A 214 -10.74 0.68 -1.76
N ARG A 215 -11.35 -0.19 -2.56
CA ARG A 215 -12.30 -1.20 -2.05
C ARG A 215 -11.56 -2.17 -1.14
N VAL A 216 -12.13 -2.47 0.02
CA VAL A 216 -11.54 -3.43 0.96
C VAL A 216 -12.06 -4.84 0.64
N CYS A 217 -11.14 -5.80 0.57
CA CYS A 217 -11.40 -7.17 0.18
C CYS A 217 -10.94 -8.17 1.26
N SER A 218 -11.34 -9.41 1.12
CA SER A 218 -10.71 -10.52 1.85
C SER A 218 -9.31 -10.79 1.30
N SER A 219 -8.35 -11.14 2.16
CA SER A 219 -6.97 -11.46 1.76
C SER A 219 -6.88 -12.70 0.83
N SER A 220 -7.91 -13.55 0.81
CA SER A 220 -7.99 -14.75 -0.03
C SER A 220 -8.89 -14.59 -1.26
N GLU A 221 -9.44 -13.40 -1.50
CA GLU A 221 -10.23 -13.10 -2.70
C GLU A 221 -9.32 -12.99 -3.93
N VAL A 222 -9.80 -13.44 -5.09
CA VAL A 222 -9.12 -13.21 -6.38
C VAL A 222 -9.40 -11.77 -6.82
N TYR A 223 -8.38 -10.94 -6.81
CA TYR A 223 -8.51 -9.50 -7.09
C TYR A 223 -8.59 -9.17 -8.58
N GLY A 224 -7.99 -10.00 -9.44
CA GLY A 224 -7.95 -9.80 -10.87
C GLY A 224 -6.98 -10.74 -11.57
N SER A 225 -6.74 -10.46 -12.85
CA SER A 225 -5.77 -11.19 -13.68
C SER A 225 -4.70 -10.24 -14.20
N VAL A 226 -3.51 -10.76 -14.41
CA VAL A 226 -2.32 -10.06 -14.90
C VAL A 226 -2.03 -10.48 -16.33
#